data_e719323e31f15f67057107b40c5f1a1b
#
_entry.id   e719323e31f15f67057107b40c5f1a1b
#
_cell.length_a   1.000
_cell.length_b   1.000
_cell.length_c   1.000
_cell.angle_alpha   90.00
_cell.angle_beta   90.00
_cell.angle_gamma   90.00
#
_symmetry.space_group_name_H-M   'P 1'
#
loop_
_entity.id
_entity.type
_entity.pdbx_description
1 polymer ?
#
loop_
_entity_poly.entity_id
_entity_poly.type
_entity_poly.pdbx_seq_one_letter_code
_entity_poly.pdbx_strand_id
1 'polypeptide(L)'
;MRKLLSSVLISTALLSSYSAMAADNLSALEKAARAEGQVNSVGMPDSWANWKETWNDLSTKYGLKHSDTDMSSAEEIAKFIAEKNNASADIGDVGVAFGPIAVQKGITQPYKPSTWSQIPAWAKDKDGNWAVAYTGSIAFIIDKQQVKNIPHSWADLLKGKYTVNIGDVGAASQAANGVLAANYALGGNESNLKPALAFFAKLAKEGRLGLANPGLANIEKGEVQVGVIWDFNALNYRDKIDKSRFEVLIPSDGSVISGYTTIINKYAKHPNAAKLTREYIFSDAGQINLARGYARPIRAKYITLPEDVKAKLLPDAEYKNVHPVMNAAAWEKSVKALPRQWQENVIINMKQ
;
A
#
# COMPACT_ATOMS: atom_id res chain seq x y z
N MET A 1 -40.29 32.43 -26.18
CA MET A 1 -39.39 31.33 -26.56
C MET A 1 -37.93 31.75 -26.92
N ARG A 2 -37.45 32.93 -26.50
CA ARG A 2 -36.08 33.41 -26.84
C ARG A 2 -35.10 33.48 -25.65
N LYS A 3 -35.52 33.13 -24.43
CA LYS A 3 -34.65 33.18 -23.22
C LYS A 3 -34.07 31.84 -22.75
N LEU A 4 -34.44 30.71 -23.38
CA LEU A 4 -33.95 29.37 -23.00
C LEU A 4 -32.71 28.90 -23.79
N LEU A 5 -32.36 29.55 -24.89
CA LEU A 5 -31.24 29.16 -25.76
C LEU A 5 -29.89 29.77 -25.28
N SER A 6 -29.89 30.84 -24.50
CA SER A 6 -28.65 31.49 -24.03
C SER A 6 -28.01 30.78 -22.86
N SER A 7 -28.74 30.01 -22.04
CA SER A 7 -28.21 29.34 -20.86
C SER A 7 -27.44 28.06 -21.18
N VAL A 8 -27.76 27.39 -22.31
CA VAL A 8 -27.09 26.13 -22.70
C VAL A 8 -25.74 26.39 -23.36
N LEU A 9 -25.59 27.50 -24.08
CA LEU A 9 -24.35 27.88 -24.75
C LEU A 9 -23.24 28.35 -23.78
N ILE A 10 -23.64 28.95 -22.65
CA ILE A 10 -22.66 29.39 -21.62
C ILE A 10 -22.09 28.18 -20.81
N SER A 11 -22.93 27.16 -20.55
CA SER A 11 -22.50 25.97 -19.83
C SER A 11 -21.54 25.09 -20.63
N THR A 12 -21.72 24.99 -21.96
CA THR A 12 -20.83 24.22 -22.84
C THR A 12 -19.50 24.94 -23.07
N ALA A 13 -19.47 26.27 -23.13
CA ALA A 13 -18.23 27.05 -23.27
C ALA A 13 -17.36 27.03 -22.03
N LEU A 14 -17.93 26.98 -20.80
CA LEU A 14 -17.21 26.86 -19.55
C LEU A 14 -16.58 25.48 -19.39
N LEU A 15 -17.27 24.40 -19.74
CA LEU A 15 -16.75 23.03 -19.67
C LEU A 15 -15.60 22.80 -20.66
N SER A 16 -15.69 23.36 -21.88
CA SER A 16 -14.61 23.27 -22.86
C SER A 16 -13.36 24.06 -22.46
N SER A 17 -13.53 25.20 -21.80
CA SER A 17 -12.40 26.00 -21.31
C SER A 17 -11.64 25.33 -20.15
N TYR A 18 -12.35 24.67 -19.24
CA TYR A 18 -11.72 23.90 -18.14
C TYR A 18 -10.93 22.68 -18.66
N SER A 19 -11.48 21.98 -19.66
CA SER A 19 -10.79 20.84 -20.26
C SER A 19 -9.53 21.24 -21.04
N ALA A 20 -9.56 22.37 -21.74
CA ALA A 20 -8.40 22.90 -22.47
C ALA A 20 -7.27 23.33 -21.49
N MET A 21 -7.60 24.05 -20.43
CA MET A 21 -6.62 24.48 -19.42
C MET A 21 -5.99 23.28 -18.68
N ALA A 22 -6.74 22.22 -18.41
CA ALA A 22 -6.21 21.01 -17.79
C ALA A 22 -5.26 20.25 -18.72
N ALA A 23 -5.58 20.18 -20.02
CA ALA A 23 -4.73 19.56 -21.03
C ALA A 23 -3.42 20.35 -21.24
N ASP A 24 -3.48 21.68 -21.26
CA ASP A 24 -2.30 22.54 -21.39
C ASP A 24 -1.38 22.39 -20.17
N ASN A 25 -1.93 22.33 -18.96
CA ASN A 25 -1.16 22.11 -17.74
C ASN A 25 -0.47 20.74 -17.71
N LEU A 26 -1.13 19.68 -18.18
CA LEU A 26 -0.53 18.34 -18.26
C LEU A 26 0.59 18.30 -19.29
N SER A 27 0.41 18.90 -20.47
CA SER A 27 1.43 18.99 -21.51
C SER A 27 2.67 19.76 -21.03
N ALA A 28 2.48 20.84 -20.29
CA ALA A 28 3.58 21.58 -19.67
C ALA A 28 4.33 20.74 -18.62
N LEU A 29 3.61 19.97 -17.80
CA LEU A 29 4.20 19.05 -16.82
C LEU A 29 5.01 17.95 -17.51
N GLU A 30 4.48 17.33 -18.57
CA GLU A 30 5.19 16.31 -19.35
C GLU A 30 6.49 16.85 -19.94
N LYS A 31 6.47 18.05 -20.51
CA LYS A 31 7.67 18.69 -21.05
C LYS A 31 8.72 18.95 -19.98
N ALA A 32 8.30 19.45 -18.81
CA ALA A 32 9.20 19.71 -17.69
C ALA A 32 9.80 18.43 -17.13
N ALA A 33 8.99 17.37 -16.94
CA ALA A 33 9.44 16.07 -16.48
C ALA A 33 10.45 15.41 -17.45
N ARG A 34 10.20 15.50 -18.77
CA ARG A 34 11.15 15.03 -19.79
C ARG A 34 12.49 15.78 -19.73
N ALA A 35 12.46 17.07 -19.41
CA ALA A 35 13.70 17.85 -19.25
C ALA A 35 14.48 17.43 -17.99
N GLU A 36 13.80 16.99 -16.91
CA GLU A 36 14.43 16.40 -15.72
C GLU A 36 15.01 15.00 -16.01
N GLY A 37 14.39 14.21 -16.88
CA GLY A 37 14.90 12.99 -17.48
C GLY A 37 14.96 11.78 -16.55
N GLN A 38 14.63 11.93 -15.27
CA GLN A 38 14.63 10.82 -14.30
C GLN A 38 13.67 11.07 -13.13
N VAL A 39 13.33 9.99 -12.43
CA VAL A 39 12.63 9.98 -11.15
C VAL A 39 13.20 8.87 -10.28
N ASN A 40 13.49 9.18 -9.02
CA ASN A 40 13.97 8.18 -8.06
C ASN A 40 12.89 7.96 -7.00
N SER A 41 12.64 6.70 -6.69
CA SER A 41 11.62 6.33 -5.69
C SER A 41 12.22 5.65 -4.47
N VAL A 42 11.42 5.54 -3.43
CA VAL A 42 11.64 4.70 -2.26
C VAL A 42 10.37 3.91 -1.96
N GLY A 43 10.54 2.66 -1.55
CA GLY A 43 9.43 1.76 -1.19
C GLY A 43 8.56 1.34 -2.38
N MET A 44 9.06 1.46 -3.60
CA MET A 44 8.33 1.15 -4.83
C MET A 44 9.09 0.15 -5.72
N PRO A 45 9.57 -0.98 -5.15
CA PRO A 45 10.37 -1.95 -5.90
C PRO A 45 9.53 -2.69 -6.96
N ASP A 46 10.17 -3.17 -7.99
CA ASP A 46 9.57 -3.90 -9.12
C ASP A 46 8.62 -5.03 -8.71
N SER A 47 8.93 -5.71 -7.61
CA SER A 47 8.18 -6.87 -7.11
C SER A 47 6.93 -6.51 -6.30
N TRP A 48 6.75 -5.25 -5.92
CA TRP A 48 5.64 -4.78 -5.10
C TRP A 48 4.57 -4.12 -5.98
N ALA A 49 3.29 -4.56 -5.85
CA ALA A 49 2.16 -3.98 -6.57
C ALA A 49 2.39 -3.75 -8.08
N ASN A 50 3.32 -4.50 -8.68
CA ASN A 50 3.69 -4.38 -10.09
C ASN A 50 4.24 -2.99 -10.49
N TRP A 51 4.98 -2.34 -9.60
CA TRP A 51 5.63 -1.06 -9.94
C TRP A 51 6.49 -1.16 -11.19
N LYS A 52 7.04 -2.34 -11.50
CA LYS A 52 7.83 -2.59 -12.71
C LYS A 52 7.15 -2.10 -13.99
N GLU A 53 5.87 -2.43 -14.21
CA GLU A 53 5.15 -1.97 -15.41
C GLU A 53 4.95 -0.45 -15.40
N THR A 54 4.68 0.15 -14.24
CA THR A 54 4.56 1.61 -14.11
C THR A 54 5.88 2.31 -14.46
N TRP A 55 7.01 1.80 -14.00
CA TRP A 55 8.32 2.35 -14.35
C TRP A 55 8.67 2.17 -15.82
N ASN A 56 8.36 1.01 -16.40
CA ASN A 56 8.54 0.74 -17.82
C ASN A 56 7.70 1.70 -18.69
N ASP A 57 6.46 1.95 -18.31
CA ASP A 57 5.58 2.85 -19.02
C ASP A 57 6.08 4.30 -18.95
N LEU A 58 6.50 4.76 -17.78
CA LEU A 58 7.08 6.09 -17.60
C LEU A 58 8.37 6.28 -18.42
N SER A 59 9.21 5.24 -18.47
CA SER A 59 10.40 5.23 -19.31
C SER A 59 10.06 5.29 -20.78
N THR A 60 9.15 4.43 -21.24
CA THR A 60 8.78 4.34 -22.67
C THR A 60 8.05 5.58 -23.16
N LYS A 61 7.08 6.08 -22.38
CA LYS A 61 6.25 7.21 -22.80
C LYS A 61 6.94 8.56 -22.64
N TYR A 62 7.71 8.72 -21.57
CA TYR A 62 8.24 10.02 -21.17
C TYR A 62 9.77 10.09 -21.13
N GLY A 63 10.47 8.97 -21.34
CA GLY A 63 11.92 8.92 -21.34
C GLY A 63 12.53 9.05 -19.94
N LEU A 64 11.76 8.80 -18.88
CA LEU A 64 12.24 8.91 -17.50
C LEU A 64 13.08 7.68 -17.13
N LYS A 65 14.33 7.91 -16.75
CA LYS A 65 15.13 6.90 -16.04
C LYS A 65 14.61 6.74 -14.63
N HIS A 66 14.70 5.53 -14.09
CA HIS A 66 14.19 5.23 -12.75
C HIS A 66 15.21 4.43 -11.94
N SER A 67 15.25 4.71 -10.65
CA SER A 67 15.86 3.84 -9.62
C SER A 67 14.98 3.84 -8.38
N ASP A 68 14.92 2.70 -7.70
CA ASP A 68 14.23 2.53 -6.42
C ASP A 68 15.20 2.08 -5.33
N THR A 69 14.91 2.48 -4.10
CA THR A 69 15.50 1.88 -2.91
C THR A 69 14.37 1.31 -2.07
N ASP A 70 14.29 -0.02 -2.01
CA ASP A 70 13.27 -0.70 -1.21
C ASP A 70 13.48 -0.42 0.28
N MET A 71 12.43 0.07 0.94
CA MET A 71 12.44 0.37 2.37
C MET A 71 11.02 0.43 2.92
N SER A 72 10.94 0.31 4.25
CA SER A 72 9.66 0.41 4.96
C SER A 72 9.17 1.85 5.05
N SER A 73 7.88 2.03 5.30
CA SER A 73 7.24 3.36 5.42
C SER A 73 7.91 4.27 6.44
N ALA A 74 8.39 3.73 7.57
CA ALA A 74 9.09 4.52 8.58
C ALA A 74 10.47 4.95 8.11
N GLU A 75 11.20 4.08 7.40
CA GLU A 75 12.52 4.39 6.83
C GLU A 75 12.43 5.43 5.73
N GLU A 76 11.40 5.39 4.88
CA GLU A 76 11.14 6.41 3.86
C GLU A 76 10.97 7.81 4.48
N ILE A 77 10.16 7.92 5.53
CA ILE A 77 9.96 9.16 6.27
C ILE A 77 11.28 9.64 6.88
N ALA A 78 12.02 8.73 7.51
CA ALA A 78 13.31 9.05 8.13
C ALA A 78 14.33 9.53 7.09
N LYS A 79 14.38 8.88 5.92
CA LYS A 79 15.25 9.27 4.79
C LYS A 79 14.94 10.66 4.28
N PHE A 80 13.67 10.99 4.01
CA PHE A 80 13.27 12.32 3.55
C PHE A 80 13.63 13.41 4.58
N ILE A 81 13.50 13.12 5.88
CA ILE A 81 13.89 14.04 6.96
C ILE A 81 15.41 14.22 7.01
N ALA A 82 16.18 13.14 6.88
CA ALA A 82 17.62 13.18 7.03
C ALA A 82 18.33 13.86 5.84
N GLU A 83 17.87 13.57 4.63
CA GLU A 83 18.55 14.04 3.40
C GLU A 83 18.22 15.49 3.04
N LYS A 84 16.98 15.95 3.25
CA LYS A 84 16.56 17.34 2.91
C LYS A 84 17.08 17.78 1.53
N ASN A 85 17.85 18.86 1.47
CA ASN A 85 18.39 19.42 0.22
C ASN A 85 19.35 18.48 -0.53
N ASN A 86 19.80 17.40 0.12
CA ASN A 86 20.60 16.34 -0.51
C ASN A 86 19.75 15.15 -0.96
N ALA A 87 18.44 15.33 -1.12
CA ALA A 87 17.50 14.29 -1.46
C ALA A 87 18.00 13.40 -2.60
N SER A 88 17.94 12.10 -2.39
CA SER A 88 18.25 11.06 -3.37
C SER A 88 16.99 10.42 -3.95
N ALA A 89 15.82 10.70 -3.36
CA ALA A 89 14.53 10.20 -3.81
C ALA A 89 13.51 11.34 -3.97
N ASP A 90 12.67 11.23 -5.00
CA ASP A 90 11.69 12.23 -5.40
C ASP A 90 10.27 11.90 -4.95
N ILE A 91 9.95 10.60 -4.87
CA ILE A 91 8.62 10.07 -4.54
C ILE A 91 8.75 8.82 -3.68
N GLY A 92 7.76 8.57 -2.82
CA GLY A 92 7.68 7.36 -1.98
C GLY A 92 6.27 6.79 -1.93
N ASP A 93 6.15 5.55 -1.45
CA ASP A 93 4.90 4.79 -1.33
C ASP A 93 4.73 4.25 0.10
N VAL A 94 4.17 5.06 0.97
CA VAL A 94 4.00 4.75 2.39
C VAL A 94 2.59 4.26 2.72
N GLY A 95 2.46 3.42 3.73
CA GLY A 95 1.14 3.06 4.26
C GLY A 95 0.34 4.29 4.66
N VAL A 96 -0.97 4.27 4.49
CA VAL A 96 -1.86 5.43 4.65
C VAL A 96 -1.71 6.13 6.01
N ALA A 97 -1.42 5.40 7.09
CA ALA A 97 -1.19 5.99 8.41
C ALA A 97 0.07 6.89 8.47
N PHE A 98 1.01 6.71 7.56
CA PHE A 98 2.24 7.50 7.46
C PHE A 98 2.08 8.78 6.62
N GLY A 99 1.03 8.88 5.80
CA GLY A 99 0.73 10.09 5.04
C GLY A 99 0.59 11.36 5.92
N PRO A 100 -0.29 11.38 6.92
CA PRO A 100 -0.40 12.48 7.89
C PRO A 100 0.91 12.75 8.65
N ILE A 101 1.68 11.71 8.97
CA ILE A 101 2.98 11.84 9.64
C ILE A 101 3.96 12.60 8.75
N ALA A 102 4.02 12.27 7.46
CA ALA A 102 4.86 12.98 6.49
C ALA A 102 4.50 14.46 6.38
N VAL A 103 3.20 14.80 6.39
CA VAL A 103 2.71 16.18 6.41
C VAL A 103 3.14 16.91 7.68
N GLN A 104 2.95 16.30 8.86
CA GLN A 104 3.37 16.89 10.15
C GLN A 104 4.89 17.15 10.19
N LYS A 105 5.69 16.31 9.53
CA LYS A 105 7.16 16.49 9.41
C LYS A 105 7.56 17.54 8.37
N GLY A 106 6.61 18.06 7.60
CA GLY A 106 6.85 19.10 6.57
C GLY A 106 7.73 18.63 5.43
N ILE A 107 7.70 17.35 5.09
CA ILE A 107 8.57 16.71 4.07
C ILE A 107 7.84 16.41 2.76
N THR A 108 6.58 16.81 2.62
CA THR A 108 5.76 16.57 1.42
C THR A 108 5.64 17.79 0.54
N GLN A 109 5.51 17.57 -0.76
CA GLN A 109 5.11 18.55 -1.76
C GLN A 109 3.72 18.21 -2.29
N PRO A 110 2.74 19.15 -2.25
CA PRO A 110 1.39 18.88 -2.71
C PRO A 110 1.31 18.78 -4.23
N TYR A 111 0.52 17.83 -4.72
CA TYR A 111 0.11 17.72 -6.12
C TYR A 111 -1.18 16.91 -6.23
N LYS A 112 -2.18 17.47 -6.93
CA LYS A 112 -3.47 16.83 -7.19
C LYS A 112 -3.48 16.34 -8.64
N PRO A 113 -3.51 15.01 -8.90
CA PRO A 113 -3.61 14.50 -10.27
C PRO A 113 -4.94 14.90 -10.92
N SER A 114 -5.02 14.86 -12.25
CA SER A 114 -6.20 15.22 -13.03
C SER A 114 -7.46 14.43 -12.63
N THR A 115 -7.29 13.21 -12.14
CA THR A 115 -8.34 12.32 -11.64
C THR A 115 -8.68 12.52 -10.15
N TRP A 116 -8.24 13.62 -9.54
CA TRP A 116 -8.39 13.88 -8.10
C TRP A 116 -9.81 13.73 -7.57
N SER A 117 -10.82 14.16 -8.33
CA SER A 117 -12.23 14.05 -7.95
C SER A 117 -12.73 12.60 -7.83
N GLN A 118 -12.06 11.65 -8.49
CA GLN A 118 -12.40 10.24 -8.48
C GLN A 118 -11.78 9.47 -7.32
N ILE A 119 -10.87 10.09 -6.56
CA ILE A 119 -10.28 9.51 -5.36
C ILE A 119 -11.22 9.79 -4.19
N PRO A 120 -11.63 8.78 -3.39
CA PRO A 120 -12.50 8.98 -2.22
C PRO A 120 -11.90 9.97 -1.21
N ALA A 121 -12.74 10.68 -0.48
CA ALA A 121 -12.29 11.69 0.48
C ALA A 121 -11.39 11.11 1.60
N TRP A 122 -11.70 9.90 2.06
CA TRP A 122 -10.89 9.22 3.08
C TRP A 122 -9.50 8.81 2.59
N ALA A 123 -9.32 8.70 1.27
CA ALA A 123 -8.11 8.20 0.62
C ALA A 123 -7.17 9.32 0.14
N LYS A 124 -7.34 10.54 0.61
CA LYS A 124 -6.51 11.67 0.17
C LYS A 124 -6.43 12.79 1.19
N ASP A 125 -5.30 13.47 1.22
CA ASP A 125 -5.15 14.74 1.92
C ASP A 125 -5.85 15.87 1.15
N LYS A 126 -6.58 16.74 1.82
CA LYS A 126 -7.34 17.84 1.18
C LYS A 126 -6.48 18.77 0.33
N ASP A 127 -5.21 18.95 0.70
CA ASP A 127 -4.27 19.84 0.03
C ASP A 127 -3.42 19.13 -1.04
N GLY A 128 -3.51 17.79 -1.14
CA GLY A 128 -2.81 17.01 -2.16
C GLY A 128 -1.42 16.53 -1.74
N ASN A 129 -1.10 16.57 -0.44
CA ASN A 129 0.17 16.10 0.06
C ASN A 129 0.35 14.58 -0.11
N TRP A 130 -0.74 13.82 0.03
CA TRP A 130 -0.75 12.38 -0.17
C TRP A 130 -2.09 11.94 -0.79
N ALA A 131 -2.06 10.80 -1.47
CA ALA A 131 -3.24 10.12 -1.97
C ALA A 131 -2.99 8.62 -2.05
N VAL A 132 -3.96 7.83 -1.58
CA VAL A 132 -3.94 6.37 -1.67
C VAL A 132 -4.08 5.96 -3.13
N ALA A 133 -3.11 5.20 -3.64
CA ALA A 133 -3.12 4.71 -5.01
C ALA A 133 -3.83 3.37 -5.14
N TYR A 134 -3.71 2.52 -4.13
CA TYR A 134 -4.29 1.17 -4.09
C TYR A 134 -4.49 0.70 -2.66
N THR A 135 -5.28 -0.36 -2.53
CA THR A 135 -5.53 -1.04 -1.26
C THR A 135 -5.19 -2.52 -1.36
N GLY A 136 -4.99 -3.13 -0.19
CA GLY A 136 -4.87 -4.55 0.02
C GLY A 136 -5.56 -4.97 1.31
N SER A 137 -5.79 -6.26 1.46
CA SER A 137 -6.29 -6.86 2.70
C SER A 137 -5.25 -7.78 3.30
N ILE A 138 -5.14 -7.82 4.62
CA ILE A 138 -4.24 -8.75 5.29
C ILE A 138 -4.70 -10.18 5.03
N ALA A 139 -3.78 -11.00 4.55
CA ALA A 139 -3.95 -12.39 4.17
C ALA A 139 -2.91 -13.28 4.84
N PHE A 140 -3.12 -14.56 4.80
CA PHE A 140 -2.10 -15.55 5.07
C PHE A 140 -1.54 -16.10 3.77
N ILE A 141 -0.21 -16.22 3.67
CA ILE A 141 0.47 -17.08 2.71
C ILE A 141 1.04 -18.27 3.48
N ILE A 142 0.71 -19.49 3.04
CA ILE A 142 0.98 -20.71 3.79
C ILE A 142 1.73 -21.68 2.90
N ASP A 143 2.91 -22.12 3.36
CA ASP A 143 3.72 -23.15 2.67
C ASP A 143 3.13 -24.54 2.94
N LYS A 144 2.40 -25.11 1.98
CA LYS A 144 1.75 -26.45 2.07
C LYS A 144 2.74 -27.60 2.16
N GLN A 145 4.01 -27.39 1.81
CA GLN A 145 5.04 -28.40 2.00
C GLN A 145 5.36 -28.58 3.49
N GLN A 146 5.29 -27.50 4.28
CA GLN A 146 5.64 -27.47 5.68
C GLN A 146 4.40 -27.50 6.60
N VAL A 147 3.28 -26.93 6.17
CA VAL A 147 2.03 -26.81 6.93
C VAL A 147 0.97 -27.74 6.34
N LYS A 148 0.68 -28.86 7.01
CA LYS A 148 -0.27 -29.85 6.49
C LYS A 148 -1.73 -29.51 6.83
N ASN A 149 -1.97 -28.94 8.00
CA ASN A 149 -3.29 -28.47 8.42
C ASN A 149 -3.35 -26.96 8.20
N ILE A 150 -3.95 -26.55 7.09
CA ILE A 150 -4.02 -25.15 6.67
C ILE A 150 -4.86 -24.33 7.67
N PRO A 151 -4.31 -23.30 8.31
CA PRO A 151 -5.09 -22.39 9.16
C PRO A 151 -5.97 -21.48 8.30
N HIS A 152 -7.27 -21.41 8.59
CA HIS A 152 -8.23 -20.55 7.92
C HIS A 152 -8.61 -19.32 8.75
N SER A 153 -8.12 -19.23 9.97
CA SER A 153 -8.45 -18.15 10.91
C SER A 153 -7.28 -17.82 11.83
N TRP A 154 -7.32 -16.65 12.47
CA TRP A 154 -6.37 -16.32 13.54
C TRP A 154 -6.44 -17.33 14.70
N ALA A 155 -7.67 -17.77 15.03
CA ALA A 155 -7.87 -18.80 16.05
C ALA A 155 -7.19 -20.13 15.71
N ASP A 156 -7.13 -20.52 14.44
CA ASP A 156 -6.45 -21.75 13.99
C ASP A 156 -4.92 -21.63 14.11
N LEU A 157 -4.35 -20.43 13.96
CA LEU A 157 -2.91 -20.22 14.16
C LEU A 157 -2.44 -20.67 15.55
N LEU A 158 -3.28 -20.54 16.57
CA LEU A 158 -2.93 -20.98 17.94
C LEU A 158 -2.91 -22.50 18.10
N LYS A 159 -3.55 -23.26 17.21
CA LYS A 159 -3.66 -24.73 17.27
C LYS A 159 -2.50 -25.43 16.55
N GLY A 160 -1.79 -24.72 15.67
CA GLY A 160 -0.71 -25.28 14.87
C GLY A 160 0.62 -25.42 15.63
N LYS A 161 1.60 -26.05 14.95
CA LYS A 161 2.99 -26.18 15.45
C LYS A 161 3.99 -25.42 14.58
N TYR A 162 3.54 -24.78 13.52
CA TYR A 162 4.32 -23.98 12.59
C TYR A 162 4.61 -22.59 13.15
N THR A 163 5.62 -21.94 12.56
CA THR A 163 5.94 -20.54 12.85
C THR A 163 5.04 -19.60 12.07
N VAL A 164 4.76 -18.44 12.65
CA VAL A 164 4.01 -17.33 12.05
C VAL A 164 4.92 -16.12 11.96
N ASN A 165 5.09 -15.60 10.76
CA ASN A 165 5.92 -14.44 10.49
C ASN A 165 5.06 -13.24 10.11
N ILE A 166 5.26 -12.10 10.79
CA ILE A 166 4.52 -10.86 10.53
C ILE A 166 5.44 -9.72 10.07
N GLY A 167 6.75 -9.82 10.33
CA GLY A 167 7.72 -8.77 10.03
C GLY A 167 7.85 -7.71 11.14
N ASP A 168 8.48 -6.59 10.82
CA ASP A 168 8.72 -5.51 11.78
C ASP A 168 7.49 -4.60 11.91
N VAL A 169 6.76 -4.75 13.00
CA VAL A 169 5.54 -3.98 13.29
C VAL A 169 5.82 -2.50 13.58
N GLY A 170 7.06 -2.14 13.87
CA GLY A 170 7.47 -0.77 14.14
C GLY A 170 7.82 0.03 12.89
N ALA A 171 8.23 -0.67 11.84
CA ALA A 171 8.73 -0.05 10.62
C ALA A 171 7.80 -0.25 9.41
N ALA A 172 7.22 -1.46 9.27
CA ALA A 172 6.45 -1.85 8.10
C ALA A 172 4.94 -1.67 8.32
N SER A 173 4.29 -0.90 7.44
CA SER A 173 2.82 -0.73 7.44
C SER A 173 2.09 -2.07 7.30
N GLN A 174 2.60 -2.99 6.50
CA GLN A 174 2.05 -4.35 6.36
C GLN A 174 1.98 -5.07 7.70
N ALA A 175 3.08 -5.07 8.47
CA ALA A 175 3.16 -5.73 9.75
C ALA A 175 2.25 -5.07 10.81
N ALA A 176 2.21 -3.73 10.86
CA ALA A 176 1.31 -3.00 11.74
C ALA A 176 -0.17 -3.32 11.44
N ASN A 177 -0.56 -3.36 10.16
CA ASN A 177 -1.91 -3.75 9.76
C ASN A 177 -2.19 -5.24 10.01
N GLY A 178 -1.18 -6.11 9.99
CA GLY A 178 -1.29 -7.51 10.43
C GLY A 178 -1.68 -7.61 11.91
N VAL A 179 -1.09 -6.78 12.77
CA VAL A 179 -1.50 -6.68 14.18
C VAL A 179 -2.95 -6.19 14.30
N LEU A 180 -3.35 -5.18 13.52
CA LEU A 180 -4.72 -4.66 13.56
C LEU A 180 -5.74 -5.69 13.06
N ALA A 181 -5.42 -6.47 12.02
CA ALA A 181 -6.26 -7.54 11.50
C ALA A 181 -6.51 -8.62 12.56
N ALA A 182 -5.45 -9.10 13.22
CA ALA A 182 -5.56 -10.01 14.36
C ALA A 182 -6.41 -9.41 15.48
N ASN A 183 -6.22 -8.12 15.74
CA ASN A 183 -6.94 -7.42 16.80
C ASN A 183 -8.45 -7.33 16.56
N TYR A 184 -8.88 -7.08 15.32
CA TYR A 184 -10.30 -7.09 14.96
C TYR A 184 -10.90 -8.49 15.09
N ALA A 185 -10.22 -9.52 14.61
CA ALA A 185 -10.65 -10.92 14.75
C ALA A 185 -10.81 -11.34 16.23
N LEU A 186 -10.04 -10.74 17.14
CA LEU A 186 -10.04 -11.03 18.57
C LEU A 186 -10.87 -10.06 19.41
N GLY A 187 -11.70 -9.23 18.77
CA GLY A 187 -12.62 -8.30 19.43
C GLY A 187 -12.00 -7.00 19.94
N GLY A 188 -10.79 -6.64 19.48
CA GLY A 188 -10.16 -5.37 19.74
C GLY A 188 -10.58 -4.28 18.73
N ASN A 189 -9.97 -3.10 18.86
CA ASN A 189 -10.16 -1.97 17.96
C ASN A 189 -8.88 -1.13 17.88
N GLU A 190 -8.90 -0.05 17.08
CA GLU A 190 -7.72 0.79 16.85
C GLU A 190 -7.15 1.44 18.12
N SER A 191 -7.98 1.69 19.12
CA SER A 191 -7.56 2.30 20.40
C SER A 191 -7.04 1.26 21.41
N ASN A 192 -7.35 -0.02 21.21
CA ASN A 192 -7.01 -1.09 22.14
C ASN A 192 -6.46 -2.31 21.40
N LEU A 193 -5.14 -2.43 21.35
CA LEU A 193 -4.42 -3.53 20.70
C LEU A 193 -4.10 -4.70 21.63
N LYS A 194 -4.54 -4.67 22.90
CA LYS A 194 -4.25 -5.72 23.88
C LYS A 194 -4.60 -7.14 23.41
N PRO A 195 -5.76 -7.41 22.75
CA PRO A 195 -6.07 -8.76 22.27
C PRO A 195 -5.02 -9.29 21.30
N ALA A 196 -4.60 -8.51 20.31
CA ALA A 196 -3.56 -8.92 19.36
C ALA A 196 -2.20 -9.07 20.04
N LEU A 197 -1.81 -8.14 20.91
CA LEU A 197 -0.54 -8.24 21.63
C LEU A 197 -0.47 -9.52 22.47
N ALA A 198 -1.56 -9.89 23.16
CA ALA A 198 -1.64 -11.15 23.92
C ALA A 198 -1.56 -12.38 22.99
N PHE A 199 -2.19 -12.33 21.82
CA PHE A 199 -2.12 -13.39 20.83
C PHE A 199 -0.68 -13.62 20.35
N PHE A 200 0.02 -12.57 19.92
CA PHE A 200 1.40 -12.67 19.46
C PHE A 200 2.37 -13.02 20.59
N ALA A 201 2.13 -12.52 21.81
CA ALA A 201 2.89 -12.91 23.00
C ALA A 201 2.81 -14.42 23.27
N LYS A 202 1.65 -15.04 23.06
CA LYS A 202 1.49 -16.48 23.17
C LYS A 202 2.32 -17.22 22.12
N LEU A 203 2.29 -16.79 20.86
CA LEU A 203 3.13 -17.36 19.79
C LEU A 203 4.61 -17.21 20.11
N ALA A 204 5.03 -16.06 20.62
CA ALA A 204 6.40 -15.78 21.04
C ALA A 204 6.85 -16.72 22.17
N LYS A 205 6.03 -16.88 23.21
CA LYS A 205 6.30 -17.78 24.35
C LYS A 205 6.37 -19.26 23.93
N GLU A 206 5.64 -19.65 22.91
CA GLU A 206 5.67 -20.99 22.35
C GLU A 206 6.85 -21.23 21.40
N GLY A 207 7.65 -20.17 21.07
CA GLY A 207 8.74 -20.21 20.09
C GLY A 207 8.22 -20.29 18.64
N ARG A 208 7.03 -19.80 18.39
CA ARG A 208 6.32 -19.88 17.10
C ARG A 208 6.18 -18.53 16.40
N LEU A 209 6.62 -17.43 17.00
CA LEU A 209 6.72 -16.15 16.34
C LEU A 209 8.05 -16.09 15.58
N GLY A 210 7.97 -16.09 14.24
CA GLY A 210 9.15 -15.97 13.38
C GLY A 210 9.58 -14.51 13.24
N LEU A 211 10.88 -14.25 13.24
CA LEU A 211 11.46 -12.90 13.07
C LEU A 211 11.82 -12.56 11.63
N ALA A 212 11.90 -13.56 10.73
CA ALA A 212 12.16 -13.31 9.32
C ALA A 212 11.04 -12.45 8.72
N ASN A 213 11.42 -11.43 7.94
CA ASN A 213 10.44 -10.66 7.17
C ASN A 213 9.77 -11.58 6.14
N PRO A 214 8.43 -11.64 6.06
CA PRO A 214 7.71 -12.45 5.08
C PRO A 214 7.74 -11.83 3.69
N GLY A 215 8.94 -11.56 3.18
CA GLY A 215 9.21 -11.10 1.83
C GLY A 215 9.48 -12.25 0.86
N LEU A 216 9.50 -11.95 -0.44
CA LEU A 216 9.64 -12.93 -1.53
C LEU A 216 10.79 -13.91 -1.30
N ALA A 217 11.98 -13.40 -0.99
CA ALA A 217 13.19 -14.22 -0.84
C ALA A 217 13.10 -15.22 0.34
N ASN A 218 12.57 -14.79 1.48
CA ASN A 218 12.45 -15.65 2.66
C ASN A 218 11.33 -16.70 2.49
N ILE A 219 10.26 -16.35 1.79
CA ILE A 219 9.18 -17.27 1.43
C ILE A 219 9.69 -18.34 0.44
N GLU A 220 10.42 -17.91 -0.58
CA GLU A 220 11.02 -18.81 -1.58
C GLU A 220 11.97 -19.83 -0.94
N LYS A 221 12.82 -19.39 -0.03
CA LYS A 221 13.76 -20.24 0.73
C LYS A 221 13.09 -21.16 1.74
N GLY A 222 11.79 -21.00 2.02
CA GLY A 222 11.07 -21.77 3.03
C GLY A 222 11.34 -21.35 4.49
N GLU A 223 11.84 -20.14 4.70
CA GLU A 223 12.05 -19.55 6.03
C GLU A 223 10.76 -19.06 6.69
N VAL A 224 9.67 -18.99 5.91
CA VAL A 224 8.34 -18.56 6.33
C VAL A 224 7.34 -19.68 6.10
N GLN A 225 6.83 -20.27 7.18
CA GLN A 225 5.81 -21.32 7.11
C GLN A 225 4.41 -20.74 6.94
N VAL A 226 4.07 -19.73 7.73
CA VAL A 226 2.86 -18.92 7.59
C VAL A 226 3.27 -17.44 7.66
N GLY A 227 3.06 -16.72 6.56
CA GLY A 227 3.29 -15.28 6.49
C GLY A 227 2.00 -14.49 6.61
N VAL A 228 2.01 -13.44 7.45
CA VAL A 228 0.93 -12.45 7.57
C VAL A 228 1.31 -11.26 6.73
N ILE A 229 0.70 -11.13 5.54
CA ILE A 229 1.06 -10.12 4.54
C ILE A 229 -0.17 -9.62 3.78
N TRP A 230 0.02 -8.59 2.95
CA TRP A 230 -1.04 -8.15 2.04
C TRP A 230 -1.41 -9.25 1.02
N ASP A 231 -2.69 -9.36 0.69
CA ASP A 231 -3.21 -10.32 -0.31
C ASP A 231 -2.54 -10.17 -1.68
N PHE A 232 -2.29 -8.94 -2.13
CA PHE A 232 -1.61 -8.71 -3.41
C PHE A 232 -0.16 -9.23 -3.41
N ASN A 233 0.57 -9.10 -2.30
CA ASN A 233 1.90 -9.68 -2.17
C ASN A 233 1.85 -11.19 -2.08
N ALA A 234 0.93 -11.72 -1.27
CA ALA A 234 0.75 -13.16 -1.11
C ALA A 234 0.47 -13.85 -2.47
N LEU A 235 -0.45 -13.29 -3.25
CA LEU A 235 -0.79 -13.79 -4.58
C LEU A 235 0.38 -13.67 -5.56
N ASN A 236 1.06 -12.52 -5.57
CA ASN A 236 2.21 -12.29 -6.43
C ASN A 236 3.37 -13.23 -6.10
N TYR A 237 3.69 -13.43 -4.81
CA TYR A 237 4.77 -14.32 -4.39
C TYR A 237 4.45 -15.78 -4.67
N ARG A 238 3.21 -16.22 -4.38
CA ARG A 238 2.71 -17.55 -4.75
C ARG A 238 2.91 -17.82 -6.24
N ASP A 239 2.45 -16.91 -7.09
CA ASP A 239 2.46 -17.12 -8.54
C ASP A 239 3.88 -17.02 -9.14
N LYS A 240 4.78 -16.26 -8.50
CA LYS A 240 6.19 -16.18 -8.92
C LYS A 240 7.02 -17.39 -8.50
N ILE A 241 6.77 -17.92 -7.31
CA ILE A 241 7.58 -19.03 -6.76
C ILE A 241 7.04 -20.37 -7.24
N ASP A 242 5.86 -20.74 -6.78
CA ASP A 242 5.17 -21.98 -7.14
C ASP A 242 3.71 -21.92 -6.64
N LYS A 243 2.79 -21.79 -7.57
CA LYS A 243 1.35 -21.74 -7.28
C LYS A 243 0.84 -22.99 -6.57
N SER A 244 1.45 -24.15 -6.78
CA SER A 244 1.04 -25.41 -6.15
C SER A 244 1.53 -25.54 -4.71
N ARG A 245 2.66 -24.89 -4.37
CA ARG A 245 3.28 -24.94 -3.05
C ARG A 245 2.54 -24.11 -2.01
N PHE A 246 2.01 -22.97 -2.40
CA PHE A 246 1.43 -22.02 -1.44
C PHE A 246 -0.09 -21.97 -1.50
N GLU A 247 -0.71 -21.82 -0.34
CA GLU A 247 -2.09 -21.38 -0.17
C GLU A 247 -2.12 -19.92 0.21
N VAL A 248 -3.06 -19.17 -0.37
CA VAL A 248 -3.31 -17.77 -0.02
C VAL A 248 -4.78 -17.62 0.32
N LEU A 249 -5.09 -17.09 1.49
CA LEU A 249 -6.46 -16.88 1.94
C LEU A 249 -6.57 -15.65 2.86
N ILE A 250 -7.76 -15.08 2.93
CA ILE A 250 -8.12 -14.07 3.93
C ILE A 250 -8.60 -14.79 5.20
N PRO A 251 -8.10 -14.45 6.40
CA PRO A 251 -8.58 -15.07 7.65
C PRO A 251 -10.09 -14.92 7.81
N SER A 252 -10.79 -16.04 8.02
CA SER A 252 -12.26 -16.10 8.04
C SER A 252 -12.89 -15.40 9.26
N ASP A 253 -12.15 -15.22 10.34
CA ASP A 253 -12.57 -14.59 11.58
C ASP A 253 -12.31 -13.08 11.63
N GLY A 254 -11.59 -12.54 10.66
CA GLY A 254 -11.42 -11.09 10.53
C GLY A 254 -10.12 -10.68 9.84
N SER A 255 -10.18 -9.58 9.11
CA SER A 255 -9.03 -8.94 8.51
C SER A 255 -9.23 -7.44 8.37
N VAL A 256 -8.21 -6.73 7.93
CA VAL A 256 -8.23 -5.29 7.67
C VAL A 256 -7.91 -5.00 6.21
N ILE A 257 -8.66 -4.06 5.63
CA ILE A 257 -8.29 -3.42 4.37
C ILE A 257 -7.64 -2.08 4.68
N SER A 258 -6.50 -1.82 4.08
CA SER A 258 -5.78 -0.56 4.15
C SER A 258 -5.10 -0.28 2.83
N GLY A 259 -4.35 0.81 2.73
CA GLY A 259 -3.77 1.21 1.46
C GLY A 259 -2.40 1.85 1.60
N TYR A 260 -1.81 2.07 0.44
CA TYR A 260 -0.56 2.79 0.30
C TYR A 260 -0.79 4.12 -0.40
N THR A 261 -0.09 5.12 0.07
CA THR A 261 -0.23 6.49 -0.37
C THR A 261 1.07 7.01 -0.94
N THR A 262 1.00 7.59 -2.12
CA THR A 262 2.15 8.28 -2.70
C THR A 262 2.40 9.58 -1.95
N ILE A 263 3.67 9.86 -1.63
CA ILE A 263 4.16 11.12 -1.12
C ILE A 263 5.26 11.65 -2.04
N ILE A 264 5.18 12.92 -2.44
CA ILE A 264 6.25 13.58 -3.20
C ILE A 264 7.16 14.28 -2.20
N ASN A 265 8.46 14.02 -2.29
CA ASN A 265 9.43 14.64 -1.41
C ASN A 265 9.48 16.16 -1.65
N LYS A 266 9.35 16.95 -0.58
CA LYS A 266 9.45 18.41 -0.64
C LYS A 266 10.77 18.88 -1.26
N TYR A 267 11.81 18.10 -1.08
CA TYR A 267 13.18 18.40 -1.53
C TYR A 267 13.56 17.63 -2.80
N ALA A 268 12.57 17.06 -3.51
CA ALA A 268 12.79 16.33 -4.76
C ALA A 268 13.67 17.11 -5.73
N LYS A 269 14.68 16.43 -6.29
CA LYS A 269 15.54 17.01 -7.35
C LYS A 269 14.83 17.00 -8.70
N HIS A 270 13.86 16.12 -8.88
CA HIS A 270 13.07 15.96 -10.09
C HIS A 270 11.56 16.13 -9.76
N PRO A 271 11.14 17.32 -9.31
CA PRO A 271 9.79 17.54 -8.80
C PRO A 271 8.70 17.40 -9.87
N ASN A 272 9.00 17.72 -11.13
CA ASN A 272 8.04 17.57 -12.22
C ASN A 272 7.92 16.09 -12.64
N ALA A 273 9.02 15.34 -12.66
CA ALA A 273 8.99 13.91 -12.90
C ALA A 273 8.23 13.17 -11.78
N ALA A 274 8.40 13.56 -10.51
CA ALA A 274 7.63 13.03 -9.40
C ALA A 274 6.12 13.33 -9.51
N LYS A 275 5.75 14.56 -9.92
CA LYS A 275 4.34 14.93 -10.16
C LYS A 275 3.76 14.15 -11.34
N LEU A 276 4.50 14.01 -12.43
CA LEU A 276 4.09 13.23 -13.60
C LEU A 276 3.93 11.74 -13.24
N THR A 277 4.83 11.20 -12.41
CA THR A 277 4.73 9.84 -11.88
C THR A 277 3.42 9.67 -11.11
N ARG A 278 3.07 10.59 -10.19
CA ARG A 278 1.79 10.55 -9.48
C ARG A 278 0.61 10.69 -10.45
N GLU A 279 0.67 11.57 -11.43
CA GLU A 279 -0.35 11.69 -12.46
C GLU A 279 -0.58 10.34 -13.17
N TYR A 280 0.52 9.68 -13.58
CA TYR A 280 0.46 8.38 -14.24
C TYR A 280 -0.11 7.28 -13.35
N ILE A 281 0.32 7.19 -12.08
CA ILE A 281 -0.17 6.20 -11.11
C ILE A 281 -1.70 6.27 -10.98
N PHE A 282 -2.27 7.49 -11.01
CA PHE A 282 -3.71 7.70 -10.90
C PHE A 282 -4.44 7.74 -12.25
N SER A 283 -3.76 7.55 -13.38
CA SER A 283 -4.38 7.32 -14.69
C SER A 283 -5.02 5.93 -14.77
N ASP A 284 -5.86 5.68 -15.78
CA ASP A 284 -6.45 4.35 -16.00
C ASP A 284 -5.37 3.29 -16.20
N ALA A 285 -4.33 3.59 -16.99
CA ALA A 285 -3.21 2.67 -17.24
C ALA A 285 -2.45 2.36 -15.96
N GLY A 286 -2.08 3.36 -15.16
CA GLY A 286 -1.37 3.17 -13.89
C GLY A 286 -2.20 2.36 -12.89
N GLN A 287 -3.49 2.61 -12.80
CA GLN A 287 -4.40 1.84 -11.93
C GLN A 287 -4.58 0.39 -12.41
N ILE A 288 -4.58 0.13 -13.72
CA ILE A 288 -4.60 -1.23 -14.28
C ILE A 288 -3.27 -1.94 -13.99
N ASN A 289 -2.13 -1.26 -14.07
CA ASN A 289 -0.83 -1.84 -13.71
C ASN A 289 -0.81 -2.32 -12.25
N LEU A 290 -1.36 -1.53 -11.32
CA LEU A 290 -1.52 -1.93 -9.92
C LEU A 290 -2.41 -3.17 -9.79
N ALA A 291 -3.53 -3.23 -10.52
CA ALA A 291 -4.43 -4.38 -10.53
C ALA A 291 -3.75 -5.64 -11.09
N ARG A 292 -2.90 -5.51 -12.09
CA ARG A 292 -2.06 -6.61 -12.61
C ARG A 292 -1.10 -7.16 -11.56
N GLY A 293 -0.70 -6.31 -10.61
CA GLY A 293 0.05 -6.68 -9.41
C GLY A 293 -0.84 -7.17 -8.26
N TYR A 294 -2.09 -7.52 -8.52
CA TYR A 294 -3.11 -7.98 -7.56
C TYR A 294 -3.57 -6.92 -6.56
N ALA A 295 -3.02 -5.71 -6.59
CA ALA A 295 -3.46 -4.61 -5.74
C ALA A 295 -4.82 -4.06 -6.21
N ARG A 296 -5.66 -3.62 -5.27
CA ARG A 296 -6.97 -3.08 -5.59
C ARG A 296 -6.87 -1.59 -5.91
N PRO A 297 -7.12 -1.16 -7.16
CA PRO A 297 -7.02 0.24 -7.54
C PRO A 297 -7.98 1.11 -6.75
N ILE A 298 -7.54 2.28 -6.30
CA ILE A 298 -8.43 3.20 -5.58
C ILE A 298 -9.55 3.74 -6.48
N ARG A 299 -9.30 3.79 -7.79
CA ARG A 299 -10.25 4.24 -8.80
C ARG A 299 -11.05 3.10 -9.46
N ALA A 300 -11.14 1.93 -8.82
CA ALA A 300 -11.80 0.75 -9.39
C ALA A 300 -13.21 0.99 -9.93
N LYS A 301 -13.96 1.97 -9.39
CA LYS A 301 -15.30 2.34 -9.86
C LYS A 301 -15.31 3.11 -11.19
N TYR A 302 -14.17 3.63 -11.62
CA TYR A 302 -14.02 4.51 -12.78
C TYR A 302 -13.22 3.88 -13.92
N ILE A 303 -12.69 2.68 -13.72
CA ILE A 303 -11.88 1.95 -14.69
C ILE A 303 -12.49 0.59 -14.99
N THR A 304 -12.24 0.08 -16.19
CA THR A 304 -12.61 -1.29 -16.57
C THR A 304 -11.35 -2.16 -16.50
N LEU A 305 -11.34 -3.12 -15.57
CA LEU A 305 -10.23 -4.07 -15.48
C LEU A 305 -10.34 -5.12 -16.60
N PRO A 306 -9.21 -5.48 -17.25
CA PRO A 306 -9.16 -6.62 -18.16
C PRO A 306 -9.59 -7.92 -17.48
N GLU A 307 -10.21 -8.85 -18.23
CA GLU A 307 -10.74 -10.10 -17.69
C GLU A 307 -9.64 -11.01 -17.10
N ASP A 308 -8.47 -11.03 -17.73
CA ASP A 308 -7.30 -11.77 -17.24
C ASP A 308 -6.80 -11.23 -15.90
N VAL A 309 -6.98 -9.94 -15.63
CA VAL A 309 -6.65 -9.31 -14.35
C VAL A 309 -7.67 -9.69 -13.28
N LYS A 310 -8.96 -9.62 -13.61
CA LYS A 310 -10.03 -10.03 -12.69
C LYS A 310 -9.89 -11.48 -12.25
N ALA A 311 -9.53 -12.38 -13.17
CA ALA A 311 -9.38 -13.82 -12.90
C ALA A 311 -8.24 -14.18 -11.93
N LYS A 312 -7.33 -13.25 -11.65
CA LYS A 312 -6.20 -13.47 -10.73
C LYS A 312 -6.54 -13.15 -9.26
N LEU A 313 -7.60 -12.40 -9.02
CA LEU A 313 -7.98 -11.95 -7.67
C LEU A 313 -8.63 -13.09 -6.89
N LEU A 314 -8.56 -13.03 -5.56
CA LEU A 314 -9.34 -13.93 -4.70
C LEU A 314 -10.84 -13.68 -4.88
N PRO A 315 -11.68 -14.71 -4.73
CA PRO A 315 -13.14 -14.55 -4.79
C PRO A 315 -13.66 -13.55 -3.76
N ASP A 316 -14.67 -12.76 -4.10
CA ASP A 316 -15.27 -11.77 -3.19
C ASP A 316 -15.78 -12.41 -1.88
N ALA A 317 -16.11 -13.70 -1.90
CA ALA A 317 -16.53 -14.43 -0.72
C ALA A 317 -15.46 -14.49 0.39
N GLU A 318 -14.17 -14.42 0.04
CA GLU A 318 -13.06 -14.40 0.99
C GLU A 318 -13.04 -13.11 1.83
N TYR A 319 -13.62 -12.00 1.31
CA TYR A 319 -13.53 -10.67 1.92
C TYR A 319 -14.71 -10.32 2.84
N LYS A 320 -15.56 -11.26 3.20
CA LYS A 320 -16.79 -11.01 4.01
C LYS A 320 -16.52 -10.35 5.36
N ASN A 321 -15.41 -10.72 6.01
CA ASN A 321 -15.02 -10.24 7.32
C ASN A 321 -13.80 -9.31 7.28
N VAL A 322 -13.62 -8.60 6.16
CA VAL A 322 -12.58 -7.57 6.02
C VAL A 322 -13.16 -6.21 6.38
N HIS A 323 -12.52 -5.52 7.31
CA HIS A 323 -12.98 -4.23 7.82
C HIS A 323 -12.00 -3.12 7.44
N PRO A 324 -12.49 -1.93 7.04
CA PRO A 324 -11.62 -0.75 6.92
C PRO A 324 -11.16 -0.30 8.31
N VAL A 325 -10.13 0.53 8.36
CA VAL A 325 -9.79 1.29 9.57
C VAL A 325 -10.94 2.24 9.88
N MET A 326 -11.66 1.97 10.98
CA MET A 326 -12.88 2.70 11.36
C MET A 326 -12.58 4.04 12.04
N ASN A 327 -11.47 4.12 12.78
CA ASN A 327 -11.01 5.33 13.47
C ASN A 327 -9.56 5.62 13.11
N ALA A 328 -9.36 6.39 12.05
CA ALA A 328 -8.03 6.73 11.53
C ALA A 328 -7.16 7.48 12.56
N ALA A 329 -7.74 8.39 13.35
CA ALA A 329 -6.99 9.14 14.36
C ALA A 329 -6.52 8.24 15.52
N ALA A 330 -7.37 7.31 15.97
CA ALA A 330 -6.98 6.32 16.97
C ALA A 330 -5.90 5.38 16.41
N TRP A 331 -6.01 4.95 15.16
CA TRP A 331 -5.02 4.10 14.51
C TRP A 331 -3.67 4.80 14.34
N GLU A 332 -3.65 6.06 13.90
CA GLU A 332 -2.42 6.86 13.82
C GLU A 332 -1.69 6.93 15.18
N LYS A 333 -2.45 7.16 16.26
CA LYS A 333 -1.88 7.16 17.62
C LYS A 333 -1.33 5.79 18.01
N SER A 334 -2.05 4.73 17.69
CA SER A 334 -1.65 3.36 18.03
C SER A 334 -0.43 2.90 17.25
N VAL A 335 -0.32 3.22 15.96
CA VAL A 335 0.88 2.93 15.14
C VAL A 335 2.14 3.56 15.74
N LYS A 336 2.04 4.80 16.23
CA LYS A 336 3.18 5.47 16.90
C LYS A 336 3.60 4.79 18.21
N ALA A 337 2.66 4.18 18.93
CA ALA A 337 2.92 3.49 20.20
C ALA A 337 3.28 2.01 20.03
N LEU A 338 2.91 1.41 18.89
CA LEU A 338 3.01 -0.02 18.64
C LEU A 338 4.44 -0.58 18.78
N PRO A 339 5.51 0.07 18.30
CA PRO A 339 6.87 -0.46 18.43
C PRO A 339 7.25 -0.73 19.90
N ARG A 340 6.97 0.22 20.78
CA ARG A 340 7.23 0.08 22.22
C ARG A 340 6.34 -1.00 22.83
N GLN A 341 5.04 -0.98 22.55
CA GLN A 341 4.11 -1.98 23.08
C GLN A 341 4.49 -3.40 22.63
N TRP A 342 4.98 -3.55 21.40
CA TRP A 342 5.43 -4.83 20.85
C TRP A 342 6.63 -5.37 21.61
N GLN A 343 7.63 -4.54 21.88
CA GLN A 343 8.79 -4.92 22.69
C GLN A 343 8.39 -5.33 24.10
N GLU A 344 7.57 -4.52 24.76
CA GLU A 344 7.17 -4.70 26.16
C GLU A 344 6.24 -5.91 26.36
N ASN A 345 5.39 -6.27 25.38
CA ASN A 345 4.35 -7.29 25.57
C ASN A 345 4.56 -8.55 24.73
N VAL A 346 5.30 -8.49 23.62
CA VAL A 346 5.47 -9.62 22.71
C VAL A 346 6.92 -10.14 22.73
N ILE A 347 7.87 -9.30 22.34
CA ILE A 347 9.27 -9.73 22.16
C ILE A 347 9.89 -10.21 23.47
N ILE A 348 9.57 -9.56 24.58
CA ILE A 348 10.05 -10.00 25.93
C ILE A 348 9.68 -11.46 26.26
N ASN A 349 8.66 -12.01 25.61
CA ASN A 349 8.20 -13.38 25.81
C ASN A 349 8.86 -14.40 24.86
N MET A 350 9.70 -13.96 23.94
CA MET A 350 10.43 -14.90 23.07
C MET A 350 11.37 -15.78 23.87
N LYS A 351 11.34 -17.08 23.59
CA LYS A 351 12.33 -18.01 24.17
C LYS A 351 13.72 -17.62 23.61
N GLN A 352 14.64 -17.43 24.50
CA GLN A 352 16.06 -17.30 24.19
C GLN A 352 16.63 -18.63 23.69
#